data_8097b5c830206f34c4564e8a00831029
#
_entry.id   8097b5c830206f34c4564e8a00831029
#
_cell.length_a   1.000
_cell.length_b   1.000
_cell.length_c   1.000
_cell.angle_alpha   90.00
_cell.angle_beta   90.00
_cell.angle_gamma   90.00
#
_symmetry.space_group_name_H-M   'P 1'
#
loop_
_entity.id
_entity.type
_entity.pdbx_description
1 polymer ?
#
loop_
_entity_poly.entity_id
_entity_poly.type
_entity_poly.pdbx_seq_one_letter_code
_entity_poly.pdbx_strand_id
1 'polypeptide(L)'
;AVIFATDVGVRDRERFAGKPVIESGVKRAINEPGTMLDEAVAAAHNPHSHKVSGTATRADAEEEGKSLGWGKRIQQAIMTGVSYMVPFVAAGGLLLALGFLFGGADMANGWQALSTDFSLGNLPGHDVTVDGELMHFERSGFLLYLGAVLFAVGQAAMGFIVAALSGYIAYALAGRPGIAPGFAGGAIAVTLGAGFIGGLVTGLLAGFIAMW
;
A
#
# COMPACT_ATOMS: atom_id res chain seq x y z
N ALA A 1 26.32 -26.81 9.58
CA ALA A 1 24.99 -26.49 9.03
C ALA A 1 24.64 -25.03 9.31
N VAL A 2 23.69 -24.53 8.56
CA VAL A 2 23.13 -23.17 8.70
C VAL A 2 21.63 -23.32 8.95
N ILE A 3 21.08 -22.52 9.86
CA ILE A 3 19.64 -22.46 10.11
C ILE A 3 19.15 -21.10 9.64
N PHE A 4 18.20 -21.09 8.70
CA PHE A 4 17.46 -19.91 8.30
C PHE A 4 16.07 -19.94 8.95
N ALA A 5 15.91 -19.19 10.05
CA ALA A 5 14.66 -19.05 10.79
C ALA A 5 13.99 -17.72 10.40
N THR A 6 13.34 -17.70 9.25
CA THR A 6 12.75 -16.47 8.71
C THR A 6 11.55 -16.79 7.83
N ASP A 7 10.56 -15.87 7.83
CA ASP A 7 9.37 -15.93 6.99
C ASP A 7 9.55 -15.13 5.68
N VAL A 8 10.71 -14.50 5.50
CA VAL A 8 11.11 -13.74 4.30
C VAL A 8 12.48 -14.20 3.81
N GLY A 9 12.78 -13.96 2.54
CA GLY A 9 14.05 -14.37 1.95
C GLY A 9 15.28 -13.80 2.70
N VAL A 10 16.35 -14.62 2.82
CA VAL A 10 17.60 -14.24 3.47
C VAL A 10 18.46 -13.45 2.48
N ARG A 11 18.90 -12.24 2.86
CA ARG A 11 19.86 -11.46 2.07
C ARG A 11 21.23 -12.11 2.10
N ASP A 12 21.98 -12.02 0.99
CA ASP A 12 23.35 -12.54 0.85
C ASP A 12 23.46 -14.04 1.18
N ARG A 13 22.45 -14.83 0.84
CA ARG A 13 22.36 -16.27 1.06
C ARG A 13 23.55 -17.02 0.44
N GLU A 14 24.09 -16.52 -0.65
CA GLU A 14 25.28 -17.03 -1.34
C GLU A 14 26.54 -17.12 -0.46
N ARG A 15 26.64 -16.30 0.60
CA ARG A 15 27.73 -16.40 1.60
C ARG A 15 27.78 -17.75 2.32
N PHE A 16 26.68 -18.48 2.29
CA PHE A 16 26.52 -19.79 2.93
C PHE A 16 26.50 -20.94 1.91
N ALA A 17 26.81 -20.67 0.65
CA ALA A 17 26.82 -21.66 -0.44
C ALA A 17 27.59 -22.93 -0.06
N GLY A 18 27.02 -24.09 -0.39
CA GLY A 18 27.60 -25.41 -0.12
C GLY A 18 27.48 -25.90 1.32
N LYS A 19 26.98 -25.09 2.27
CA LYS A 19 26.74 -25.55 3.64
C LYS A 19 25.38 -26.24 3.75
N PRO A 20 25.26 -27.32 4.56
CA PRO A 20 23.97 -27.92 4.89
C PRO A 20 23.04 -26.89 5.51
N VAL A 21 21.77 -26.86 5.09
CA VAL A 21 20.80 -25.85 5.51
C VAL A 21 19.54 -26.48 6.05
N ILE A 22 19.02 -25.89 7.13
CA ILE A 22 17.68 -26.10 7.65
C ILE A 22 16.91 -24.79 7.50
N GLU A 23 15.80 -24.84 6.78
CA GLU A 23 14.94 -23.68 6.57
C GLU A 23 13.63 -23.86 7.31
N SER A 24 13.21 -22.82 8.05
CA SER A 24 11.99 -22.85 8.84
C SER A 24 11.46 -21.44 9.07
N GLY A 25 10.14 -21.32 9.23
CA GLY A 25 9.52 -20.07 9.67
C GLY A 25 9.90 -19.70 11.11
N VAL A 26 9.82 -18.42 11.43
CA VAL A 26 10.13 -17.86 12.77
C VAL A 26 9.33 -18.55 13.87
N LYS A 27 8.08 -18.92 13.62
CA LYS A 27 7.19 -19.56 14.58
C LYS A 27 7.74 -20.92 15.07
N ARG A 28 8.29 -21.74 14.17
CA ARG A 28 8.87 -23.04 14.53
C ARG A 28 10.16 -22.85 15.33
N ALA A 29 10.98 -21.86 14.96
CA ALA A 29 12.21 -21.54 15.67
C ALA A 29 11.97 -21.12 17.13
N ILE A 30 10.84 -20.44 17.40
CA ILE A 30 10.44 -20.03 18.76
C ILE A 30 9.89 -21.22 19.57
N ASN A 31 9.05 -22.05 18.93
CA ASN A 31 8.33 -23.12 19.63
C ASN A 31 9.18 -24.39 19.84
N GLU A 32 10.09 -24.71 18.90
CA GLU A 32 10.85 -25.96 18.86
C GLU A 32 12.34 -25.73 18.57
N PRO A 33 13.04 -24.85 19.33
CA PRO A 33 14.44 -24.52 19.03
C PRO A 33 15.38 -25.72 19.20
N GLY A 34 15.12 -26.60 20.16
CA GLY A 34 15.94 -27.80 20.42
C GLY A 34 15.88 -28.76 19.22
N THR A 35 14.69 -29.07 18.71
CA THR A 35 14.50 -29.97 17.58
C THR A 35 15.20 -29.42 16.32
N MET A 36 15.17 -28.11 16.08
CA MET A 36 15.87 -27.48 14.96
C MET A 36 17.40 -27.55 15.07
N LEU A 37 17.92 -27.45 16.29
CA LEU A 37 19.36 -27.61 16.52
C LEU A 37 19.79 -29.07 16.29
N ASP A 38 19.03 -30.05 16.76
CA ASP A 38 19.30 -31.47 16.55
C ASP A 38 19.23 -31.83 15.05
N GLU A 39 18.24 -31.32 14.32
CA GLU A 39 18.14 -31.46 12.86
C GLU A 39 19.37 -30.83 12.16
N ALA A 40 19.82 -29.66 12.60
CA ALA A 40 20.98 -29.00 12.01
C ALA A 40 22.29 -29.76 12.27
N VAL A 41 22.45 -30.34 13.44
CA VAL A 41 23.57 -31.22 13.79
C VAL A 41 23.54 -32.50 12.94
N ALA A 42 22.38 -33.13 12.81
CA ALA A 42 22.18 -34.31 11.97
C ALA A 42 22.48 -33.99 10.49
N ALA A 43 22.00 -32.83 9.98
CA ALA A 43 22.28 -32.39 8.60
C ALA A 43 23.79 -32.10 8.39
N ALA A 44 24.51 -31.63 9.40
CA ALA A 44 25.94 -31.38 9.31
C ALA A 44 26.76 -32.67 9.11
N HIS A 45 26.28 -33.79 9.67
CA HIS A 45 26.92 -35.10 9.54
C HIS A 45 26.45 -35.93 8.34
N ASN A 46 25.39 -35.48 7.64
CA ASN A 46 24.84 -36.20 6.50
C ASN A 46 25.35 -35.60 5.18
N PRO A 47 26.14 -36.32 4.36
CA PRO A 47 26.64 -35.81 3.08
C PRO A 47 25.56 -35.55 2.02
N HIS A 48 24.37 -36.13 2.19
CA HIS A 48 23.22 -35.97 1.29
C HIS A 48 22.22 -34.90 1.79
N SER A 49 22.55 -34.16 2.86
CA SER A 49 21.69 -33.06 3.33
C SER A 49 21.54 -31.97 2.29
N HIS A 50 20.40 -31.30 2.32
CA HIS A 50 20.15 -30.14 1.45
C HIS A 50 21.19 -29.05 1.74
N LYS A 51 21.85 -28.57 0.68
CA LYS A 51 22.92 -27.55 0.79
C LYS A 51 22.43 -26.24 0.21
N VAL A 52 22.90 -25.13 0.75
CA VAL A 52 22.61 -23.80 0.20
C VAL A 52 23.16 -23.73 -1.22
N SER A 53 22.31 -23.50 -2.21
CA SER A 53 22.70 -23.29 -3.60
C SER A 53 23.47 -21.97 -3.72
N GLY A 54 24.63 -22.01 -4.39
CA GLY A 54 25.52 -20.85 -4.52
C GLY A 54 25.11 -19.80 -5.56
N THR A 55 24.00 -20.03 -6.22
CA THR A 55 23.41 -19.08 -7.17
C THR A 55 22.09 -18.57 -6.60
N ALA A 56 22.15 -17.54 -5.77
CA ALA A 56 21.00 -16.71 -5.47
C ALA A 56 20.64 -15.91 -6.74
N THR A 57 20.11 -16.58 -7.72
CA THR A 57 19.48 -15.93 -8.85
C THR A 57 18.09 -15.47 -8.41
N ARG A 58 17.64 -14.35 -8.98
CA ARG A 58 16.25 -13.90 -9.00
C ARG A 58 15.22 -15.04 -9.16
N ALA A 59 15.66 -16.21 -9.62
CA ALA A 59 14.90 -17.44 -9.74
C ALA A 59 14.38 -17.99 -8.39
N ASP A 60 15.12 -17.86 -7.27
CA ASP A 60 14.69 -18.46 -6.00
C ASP A 60 13.52 -17.67 -5.38
N ALA A 61 13.50 -16.33 -5.55
CA ALA A 61 12.36 -15.51 -5.17
C ALA A 61 11.15 -15.72 -6.11
N GLU A 62 11.41 -16.10 -7.36
CA GLU A 62 10.37 -16.46 -8.34
C GLU A 62 9.86 -17.90 -8.17
N GLU A 63 10.68 -18.83 -7.66
CA GLU A 63 10.26 -20.21 -7.35
C GLU A 63 9.44 -20.30 -6.08
N GLU A 64 9.73 -19.54 -5.02
CA GLU A 64 8.84 -19.39 -3.87
C GLU A 64 7.48 -18.79 -4.29
N GLY A 65 7.49 -17.82 -5.21
CA GLY A 65 6.26 -17.28 -5.80
C GLY A 65 5.50 -18.29 -6.66
N LYS A 66 6.18 -19.28 -7.28
CA LYS A 66 5.56 -20.32 -8.10
C LYS A 66 5.00 -21.49 -7.28
N SER A 67 5.52 -21.75 -6.08
CA SER A 67 5.02 -22.80 -5.18
C SER A 67 3.77 -22.37 -4.39
N LEU A 68 3.51 -21.06 -4.28
CA LEU A 68 2.30 -20.54 -3.67
C LEU A 68 1.12 -20.75 -4.62
N GLY A 69 0.13 -21.55 -4.22
CA GLY A 69 -1.11 -21.70 -4.97
C GLY A 69 -1.72 -20.34 -5.33
N TRP A 70 -2.36 -20.23 -6.49
CA TRP A 70 -2.95 -18.98 -7.01
C TRP A 70 -3.75 -18.18 -5.97
N GLY A 71 -4.50 -18.88 -5.09
CA GLY A 71 -5.27 -18.25 -4.01
C GLY A 71 -4.41 -17.46 -3.04
N LYS A 72 -3.26 -18.01 -2.61
CA LYS A 72 -2.29 -17.33 -1.75
C LYS A 72 -1.65 -16.14 -2.44
N ARG A 73 -1.33 -16.25 -3.72
CA ARG A 73 -0.75 -15.18 -4.53
C ARG A 73 -1.71 -14.00 -4.66
N ILE A 74 -3.00 -14.26 -4.93
CA ILE A 74 -4.05 -13.24 -4.97
C ILE A 74 -4.22 -12.58 -3.60
N GLN A 75 -4.29 -13.38 -2.53
CA GLN A 75 -4.37 -12.86 -1.16
C GLN A 75 -3.19 -11.94 -0.83
N GLN A 76 -1.97 -12.34 -1.14
CA GLN A 76 -0.77 -11.53 -0.94
C GLN A 76 -0.83 -10.22 -1.74
N ALA A 77 -1.29 -10.27 -3.00
CA ALA A 77 -1.43 -9.08 -3.83
C ALA A 77 -2.45 -8.09 -3.23
N ILE A 78 -3.60 -8.58 -2.77
CA ILE A 78 -4.60 -7.75 -2.10
C ILE A 78 -4.03 -7.12 -0.82
N MET A 79 -3.35 -7.92 0.03
CA MET A 79 -2.73 -7.40 1.25
C MET A 79 -1.66 -6.35 0.96
N THR A 80 -0.89 -6.53 -0.10
CA THR A 80 0.07 -5.52 -0.57
C THR A 80 -0.65 -4.22 -0.94
N GLY A 81 -1.69 -4.28 -1.77
CA GLY A 81 -2.48 -3.11 -2.14
C GLY A 81 -3.05 -2.37 -0.94
N VAL A 82 -3.65 -3.13 0.00
CA VAL A 82 -4.18 -2.57 1.26
C VAL A 82 -3.08 -1.88 2.08
N SER A 83 -1.91 -2.49 2.20
CA SER A 83 -0.79 -1.90 2.96
C SER A 83 -0.31 -0.57 2.37
N TYR A 84 -0.27 -0.46 1.06
CA TYR A 84 0.16 0.76 0.37
C TYR A 84 -0.91 1.87 0.37
N MET A 85 -2.20 1.55 0.54
CA MET A 85 -3.23 2.58 0.65
C MET A 85 -3.30 3.23 2.04
N VAL A 86 -2.83 2.54 3.11
CA VAL A 86 -2.88 3.04 4.49
C VAL A 86 -2.28 4.45 4.67
N PRO A 87 -1.10 4.78 4.11
CA PRO A 87 -0.55 6.13 4.19
C PRO A 87 -1.47 7.22 3.61
N PHE A 88 -2.20 6.93 2.53
CA PHE A 88 -3.15 7.87 1.93
C PHE A 88 -4.34 8.13 2.86
N VAL A 89 -4.85 7.09 3.52
CA VAL A 89 -5.92 7.20 4.51
C VAL A 89 -5.46 8.03 5.71
N ALA A 90 -4.26 7.73 6.24
CA ALA A 90 -3.72 8.42 7.40
C ALA A 90 -3.44 9.91 7.11
N ALA A 91 -2.75 10.19 6.00
CA ALA A 91 -2.42 11.56 5.61
C ALA A 91 -3.68 12.35 5.22
N GLY A 92 -4.55 11.76 4.38
CA GLY A 92 -5.80 12.38 3.96
C GLY A 92 -6.71 12.67 5.15
N GLY A 93 -6.91 11.69 6.04
CA GLY A 93 -7.72 11.86 7.24
C GLY A 93 -7.18 12.93 8.20
N LEU A 94 -5.84 12.99 8.38
CA LEU A 94 -5.21 14.03 9.18
C LEU A 94 -5.43 15.42 8.57
N LEU A 95 -5.26 15.55 7.25
CA LEU A 95 -5.49 16.84 6.56
C LEU A 95 -6.95 17.28 6.62
N LEU A 96 -7.91 16.36 6.49
CA LEU A 96 -9.32 16.65 6.69
C LEU A 96 -9.60 17.14 8.11
N ALA A 97 -9.04 16.46 9.13
CA ALA A 97 -9.19 16.85 10.52
C ALA A 97 -8.62 18.25 10.80
N LEU A 98 -7.43 18.56 10.28
CA LEU A 98 -6.84 19.89 10.35
C LEU A 98 -7.68 20.93 9.58
N GLY A 99 -8.25 20.55 8.44
CA GLY A 99 -9.20 21.38 7.70
C GLY A 99 -10.36 21.82 8.56
N PHE A 100 -11.02 20.88 9.24
CA PHE A 100 -12.11 21.18 10.20
C PHE A 100 -11.65 22.00 11.40
N LEU A 101 -10.46 21.71 11.93
CA LEU A 101 -9.92 22.44 13.08
C LEU A 101 -9.73 23.93 12.77
N PHE A 102 -9.18 24.26 11.62
CA PHE A 102 -8.90 25.65 11.22
C PHE A 102 -10.11 26.33 10.55
N GLY A 103 -10.78 25.64 9.63
CA GLY A 103 -11.88 26.20 8.84
C GLY A 103 -13.24 26.18 9.53
N GLY A 104 -13.46 25.31 10.51
CA GLY A 104 -14.77 25.07 11.07
C GLY A 104 -15.54 23.95 10.35
N ALA A 105 -16.64 23.48 10.94
CA ALA A 105 -17.43 22.39 10.37
C ALA A 105 -18.22 22.81 9.13
N ASP A 106 -18.70 24.03 9.11
CA ASP A 106 -19.46 24.69 8.04
C ASP A 106 -18.66 24.85 6.74
N MET A 107 -17.33 25.05 6.86
CA MET A 107 -16.39 25.14 5.73
C MET A 107 -16.51 23.94 4.76
N ALA A 108 -16.86 22.76 5.26
CA ALA A 108 -16.99 21.56 4.44
C ALA A 108 -18.09 21.67 3.36
N ASN A 109 -19.05 22.57 3.52
CA ASN A 109 -20.11 22.78 2.53
C ASN A 109 -19.66 23.66 1.36
N GLY A 110 -18.57 24.44 1.54
CA GLY A 110 -18.09 25.39 0.50
C GLY A 110 -16.58 25.27 0.25
N TRP A 111 -15.91 24.21 0.68
CA TRP A 111 -14.45 24.07 0.61
C TRP A 111 -13.90 24.25 -0.81
N GLN A 112 -14.64 23.83 -1.84
CA GLN A 112 -14.22 23.94 -3.23
C GLN A 112 -14.09 25.42 -3.64
N ALA A 113 -15.14 26.21 -3.51
CA ALA A 113 -15.12 27.64 -3.79
C ALA A 113 -14.09 28.36 -2.91
N LEU A 114 -14.03 28.05 -1.60
CA LEU A 114 -13.07 28.65 -0.69
C LEU A 114 -11.60 28.35 -1.05
N SER A 115 -11.30 27.20 -1.64
CA SER A 115 -9.94 26.81 -2.02
C SER A 115 -9.54 27.26 -3.43
N THR A 116 -10.51 27.50 -4.34
CA THR A 116 -10.25 27.87 -5.74
C THR A 116 -10.40 29.36 -6.03
N ASP A 117 -11.41 30.02 -5.45
CA ASP A 117 -11.76 31.40 -5.78
C ASP A 117 -11.04 32.43 -4.90
N PHE A 118 -10.41 31.95 -3.83
CA PHE A 118 -9.65 32.76 -2.87
C PHE A 118 -8.15 32.43 -2.90
N SER A 119 -7.36 33.35 -2.35
CA SER A 119 -5.91 33.22 -2.29
C SER A 119 -5.35 33.96 -1.08
N LEU A 120 -4.05 33.81 -0.79
CA LEU A 120 -3.37 34.55 0.29
C LEU A 120 -3.49 36.09 0.14
N GLY A 121 -3.66 36.60 -1.07
CA GLY A 121 -3.86 38.03 -1.36
C GLY A 121 -5.32 38.47 -1.35
N ASN A 122 -6.26 37.52 -1.38
CA ASN A 122 -7.70 37.76 -1.36
C ASN A 122 -8.36 36.72 -0.45
N LEU A 123 -8.47 37.03 0.81
CA LEU A 123 -8.98 36.10 1.85
C LEU A 123 -10.50 36.13 1.93
N PRO A 124 -11.17 35.00 2.19
CA PRO A 124 -12.63 34.91 2.31
C PRO A 124 -13.14 35.66 3.54
N GLY A 125 -14.26 36.37 3.38
CA GLY A 125 -15.04 36.94 4.48
C GLY A 125 -15.86 35.88 5.22
N HIS A 126 -16.80 36.34 6.06
CA HIS A 126 -17.79 35.47 6.69
C HIS A 126 -18.87 35.04 5.70
N ASP A 127 -19.19 35.90 4.76
CA ASP A 127 -20.22 35.68 3.74
C ASP A 127 -19.54 35.46 2.41
N VAL A 128 -19.71 34.28 1.83
CA VAL A 128 -19.12 33.85 0.57
C VAL A 128 -20.20 33.24 -0.31
N THR A 129 -20.21 33.61 -1.59
CA THR A 129 -21.10 33.00 -2.56
C THR A 129 -20.53 31.66 -3.03
N VAL A 130 -21.24 30.57 -2.78
CA VAL A 130 -20.92 29.20 -3.18
C VAL A 130 -22.03 28.70 -4.09
N ASP A 131 -21.71 28.30 -5.30
CA ASP A 131 -22.69 27.82 -6.29
C ASP A 131 -23.92 28.77 -6.54
N GLY A 132 -23.70 30.09 -6.34
CA GLY A 132 -24.73 31.12 -6.53
C GLY A 132 -25.57 31.39 -5.26
N GLU A 133 -25.33 30.70 -4.16
CA GLU A 133 -25.98 30.94 -2.86
C GLU A 133 -25.01 31.62 -1.90
N LEU A 134 -25.52 32.59 -1.11
CA LEU A 134 -24.73 33.24 -0.09
C LEU A 134 -24.67 32.35 1.15
N MET A 135 -23.49 31.87 1.47
CA MET A 135 -23.24 31.05 2.66
C MET A 135 -22.49 31.86 3.72
N HIS A 136 -22.93 31.73 4.97
CA HIS A 136 -22.26 32.34 6.11
C HIS A 136 -21.39 31.31 6.82
N PHE A 137 -20.11 31.67 7.05
CA PHE A 137 -19.12 30.84 7.75
C PHE A 137 -18.80 31.46 9.12
N GLU A 138 -18.70 30.60 10.15
CA GLU A 138 -18.34 31.05 11.50
C GLU A 138 -16.92 31.64 11.54
N ARG A 139 -16.03 31.16 10.66
CA ARG A 139 -14.65 31.64 10.54
C ARG A 139 -14.48 32.46 9.27
N SER A 140 -13.43 33.26 9.25
CA SER A 140 -13.10 34.11 8.09
C SER A 140 -11.59 34.29 7.96
N GLY A 141 -11.18 34.92 6.88
CA GLY A 141 -9.79 35.27 6.62
C GLY A 141 -8.89 34.06 6.46
N PHE A 142 -7.66 34.18 6.97
CA PHE A 142 -6.61 33.17 6.77
C PHE A 142 -6.98 31.80 7.33
N LEU A 143 -7.66 31.72 8.46
CA LEU A 143 -8.02 30.42 9.08
C LEU A 143 -9.05 29.66 8.23
N LEU A 144 -10.06 30.35 7.71
CA LEU A 144 -11.04 29.75 6.83
C LEU A 144 -10.40 29.25 5.52
N TYR A 145 -9.55 30.09 4.90
CA TYR A 145 -8.82 29.74 3.70
C TYR A 145 -7.88 28.54 3.91
N LEU A 146 -7.05 28.59 4.96
CA LEU A 146 -6.12 27.51 5.31
C LEU A 146 -6.88 26.19 5.54
N GLY A 147 -8.00 26.26 6.30
CA GLY A 147 -8.86 25.12 6.55
C GLY A 147 -9.38 24.51 5.25
N ALA A 148 -9.90 25.33 4.33
CA ALA A 148 -10.41 24.88 3.04
C ALA A 148 -9.32 24.24 2.16
N VAL A 149 -8.11 24.82 2.12
CA VAL A 149 -7.00 24.26 1.36
C VAL A 149 -6.55 22.92 1.94
N LEU A 150 -6.40 22.81 3.26
CA LEU A 150 -6.04 21.54 3.92
C LEU A 150 -7.11 20.47 3.68
N PHE A 151 -8.37 20.87 3.74
CA PHE A 151 -9.49 19.97 3.44
C PHE A 151 -9.48 19.51 2.00
N ALA A 152 -9.24 20.41 1.03
CA ALA A 152 -9.12 20.10 -0.39
C ALA A 152 -8.01 19.07 -0.66
N VAL A 153 -6.82 19.28 -0.08
CA VAL A 153 -5.68 18.36 -0.20
C VAL A 153 -6.01 17.02 0.45
N GLY A 154 -6.67 17.02 1.61
CA GLY A 154 -7.13 15.81 2.29
C GLY A 154 -8.13 15.02 1.44
N GLN A 155 -9.11 15.68 0.83
CA GLN A 155 -10.07 15.05 -0.09
C GLN A 155 -9.38 14.46 -1.32
N ALA A 156 -8.43 15.17 -1.91
CA ALA A 156 -7.63 14.66 -3.02
C ALA A 156 -6.85 13.40 -2.62
N ALA A 157 -6.18 13.42 -1.45
CA ALA A 157 -5.47 12.25 -0.94
C ALA A 157 -6.39 11.05 -0.72
N MET A 158 -7.59 11.27 -0.16
CA MET A 158 -8.61 10.23 0.00
C MET A 158 -9.09 9.68 -1.36
N GLY A 159 -9.19 10.53 -2.39
CA GLY A 159 -9.54 10.12 -3.76
C GLY A 159 -8.52 9.15 -4.38
N PHE A 160 -7.26 9.22 -3.98
CA PHE A 160 -6.20 8.32 -4.47
C PHE A 160 -6.21 6.92 -3.85
N ILE A 161 -6.96 6.68 -2.78
CA ILE A 161 -6.97 5.39 -2.05
C ILE A 161 -7.27 4.22 -3.00
N VAL A 162 -8.30 4.33 -3.83
CA VAL A 162 -8.74 3.26 -4.73
C VAL A 162 -7.74 3.06 -5.87
N ALA A 163 -7.18 4.14 -6.41
CA ALA A 163 -6.16 4.08 -7.44
C ALA A 163 -4.86 3.45 -6.91
N ALA A 164 -4.43 3.82 -5.70
CA ALA A 164 -3.28 3.23 -5.05
C ALA A 164 -3.50 1.74 -4.75
N LEU A 165 -4.67 1.37 -4.19
CA LEU A 165 -5.04 -0.01 -3.95
C LEU A 165 -4.89 -0.86 -5.24
N SER A 166 -5.55 -0.43 -6.31
CA SER A 166 -5.54 -1.12 -7.60
C SER A 166 -4.13 -1.21 -8.21
N GLY A 167 -3.40 -0.11 -8.19
CA GLY A 167 -2.02 -0.03 -8.71
C GLY A 167 -1.06 -0.98 -8.01
N TYR A 168 -1.13 -1.05 -6.69
CA TYR A 168 -0.23 -1.91 -5.91
C TYR A 168 -0.66 -3.38 -5.86
N ILE A 169 -1.95 -3.68 -6.06
CA ILE A 169 -2.38 -5.06 -6.34
C ILE A 169 -1.78 -5.54 -7.67
N ALA A 170 -1.90 -4.74 -8.72
CA ALA A 170 -1.33 -5.06 -10.03
C ALA A 170 0.21 -5.15 -9.99
N TYR A 171 0.87 -4.28 -9.22
CA TYR A 171 2.31 -4.36 -8.97
C TYR A 171 2.70 -5.66 -8.27
N ALA A 172 1.96 -6.10 -7.26
CA ALA A 172 2.26 -7.34 -6.54
C ALA A 172 2.13 -8.59 -7.42
N LEU A 173 1.26 -8.55 -8.44
CA LEU A 173 1.07 -9.65 -9.40
C LEU A 173 2.10 -9.63 -10.53
N ALA A 174 2.29 -8.49 -11.17
CA ALA A 174 3.05 -8.34 -12.43
C ALA A 174 4.37 -7.53 -12.28
N GLY A 175 4.66 -7.00 -11.08
CA GLY A 175 5.78 -6.11 -10.89
C GLY A 175 5.56 -4.72 -11.53
N ARG A 176 6.65 -4.07 -11.94
CA ARG A 176 6.62 -2.69 -12.47
C ARG A 176 5.65 -2.48 -13.65
N PRO A 177 5.53 -3.39 -14.63
CA PRO A 177 4.57 -3.22 -15.74
C PRO A 177 3.11 -3.08 -15.30
N GLY A 178 2.73 -3.69 -14.16
CA GLY A 178 1.38 -3.63 -13.62
C GLY A 178 0.98 -2.29 -13.01
N ILE A 179 1.94 -1.43 -12.63
CA ILE A 179 1.66 -0.19 -11.90
C ILE A 179 0.73 0.74 -12.71
N ALA A 180 1.12 1.08 -13.92
CA ALA A 180 0.38 2.06 -14.73
C ALA A 180 -1.05 1.60 -15.07
N PRO A 181 -1.28 0.38 -15.61
CA PRO A 181 -2.63 -0.09 -15.87
C PRO A 181 -3.45 -0.29 -14.58
N GLY A 182 -2.80 -0.67 -13.47
CA GLY A 182 -3.46 -0.78 -12.17
C GLY A 182 -3.96 0.57 -11.65
N PHE A 183 -3.12 1.61 -11.65
CA PHE A 183 -3.54 2.96 -11.26
C PHE A 183 -4.63 3.52 -12.16
N ALA A 184 -4.51 3.33 -13.48
CA ALA A 184 -5.52 3.75 -14.43
C ALA A 184 -6.87 3.04 -14.18
N GLY A 185 -6.85 1.73 -13.97
CA GLY A 185 -8.05 0.95 -13.64
C GLY A 185 -8.70 1.40 -12.34
N GLY A 186 -7.91 1.67 -11.31
CA GLY A 186 -8.41 2.20 -10.04
C GLY A 186 -9.02 3.60 -10.17
N ALA A 187 -8.41 4.50 -10.96
CA ALA A 187 -8.97 5.81 -11.24
C ALA A 187 -10.31 5.71 -11.99
N ILE A 188 -10.42 4.82 -12.99
CA ILE A 188 -11.67 4.52 -13.68
C ILE A 188 -12.72 3.99 -12.71
N ALA A 189 -12.35 3.10 -11.78
CA ALA A 189 -13.28 2.57 -10.78
C ALA A 189 -13.86 3.69 -9.89
N VAL A 190 -13.06 4.71 -9.56
CA VAL A 190 -13.53 5.90 -8.83
C VAL A 190 -14.53 6.68 -9.65
N THR A 191 -14.23 6.99 -10.91
CA THR A 191 -15.11 7.78 -11.78
C THR A 191 -16.44 7.09 -12.08
N LEU A 192 -16.44 5.76 -12.12
CA LEU A 192 -17.65 4.94 -12.30
C LEU A 192 -18.44 4.71 -10.99
N GLY A 193 -17.97 5.23 -9.85
CA GLY A 193 -18.61 5.01 -8.56
C GLY A 193 -18.50 3.58 -8.04
N ALA A 194 -17.63 2.74 -8.63
CA ALA A 194 -17.44 1.34 -8.23
C ALA A 194 -16.65 1.17 -6.92
N GLY A 195 -16.07 2.26 -6.41
CA GLY A 195 -15.43 2.35 -5.10
C GLY A 195 -14.34 1.32 -4.86
N PHE A 196 -14.23 0.87 -3.62
CA PHE A 196 -13.19 -0.07 -3.16
C PHE A 196 -13.21 -1.41 -3.91
N ILE A 197 -14.40 -1.98 -4.11
CA ILE A 197 -14.58 -3.26 -4.82
C ILE A 197 -14.14 -3.14 -6.27
N GLY A 198 -14.49 -2.03 -6.93
CA GLY A 198 -14.01 -1.73 -8.28
C GLY A 198 -12.49 -1.67 -8.35
N GLY A 199 -11.85 -1.05 -7.35
CA GLY A 199 -10.39 -1.00 -7.24
C GLY A 199 -9.74 -2.38 -7.08
N LEU A 200 -10.32 -3.27 -6.29
CA LEU A 200 -9.85 -4.66 -6.15
C LEU A 200 -9.90 -5.40 -7.49
N VAL A 201 -11.06 -5.34 -8.15
CA VAL A 201 -11.29 -6.05 -9.42
C VAL A 201 -10.37 -5.52 -10.51
N THR A 202 -10.28 -4.19 -10.68
CA THR A 202 -9.43 -3.57 -11.70
C THR A 202 -7.95 -3.82 -11.43
N GLY A 203 -7.52 -3.83 -10.16
CA GLY A 203 -6.14 -4.15 -9.78
C GLY A 203 -5.75 -5.59 -10.13
N LEU A 204 -6.62 -6.55 -9.84
CA LEU A 204 -6.41 -7.95 -10.22
C LEU A 204 -6.39 -8.12 -11.75
N LEU A 205 -7.36 -7.55 -12.46
CA LEU A 205 -7.42 -7.60 -13.92
C LEU A 205 -6.18 -6.98 -14.57
N ALA A 206 -5.80 -5.78 -14.13
CA ALA A 206 -4.61 -5.10 -14.63
C ALA A 206 -3.33 -5.91 -14.35
N GLY A 207 -3.23 -6.51 -13.17
CA GLY A 207 -2.11 -7.39 -12.82
C GLY A 207 -2.05 -8.62 -13.72
N PHE A 208 -3.17 -9.30 -13.96
CA PHE A 208 -3.22 -10.45 -14.85
C PHE A 208 -2.87 -10.09 -16.29
N ILE A 209 -3.41 -8.98 -16.82
CA ILE A 209 -3.11 -8.52 -18.18
C ILE A 209 -1.64 -8.14 -18.32
N ALA A 210 -1.06 -7.49 -17.33
CA ALA A 210 0.34 -7.06 -17.35
C ALA A 210 1.35 -8.21 -17.14
N MET A 211 0.90 -9.39 -16.75
CA MET A 211 1.72 -10.61 -16.65
C MET A 211 1.92 -11.30 -18.01
N TRP A 212 1.09 -10.97 -19.00
CA TRP A 212 1.12 -11.49 -20.38
C TRP A 212 2.01 -10.63 -21.26
#